data_cc1d148bb7019f7d0657d0ee865cdec0
#
_entry.id   cc1d148bb7019f7d0657d0ee865cdec0
#
_cell.length_a   1.000
_cell.length_b   1.000
_cell.length_c   1.000
_cell.angle_alpha   90.00
_cell.angle_beta   90.00
_cell.angle_gamma   90.00
#
_symmetry.space_group_name_H-M   'P 1'
#
loop_
_entity.id
_entity.type
_entity.pdbx_description
1 polymer ?
#
loop_
_entity_poly.entity_id
_entity_poly.type
_entity_poly.pdbx_seq_one_letter_code
_entity_poly.pdbx_strand_id
1 'polypeptide(L)'
;MDKFSTLTGVAAPLPIINIDTDMIIPKQYLKTIKRTGLGSALFSEMRYNDDGTENPDFVLNKPAYRQAKIIVAGDNFGCGSSREHAPWALLDFGIRCVISTSFADIFYNNCFKNGILPIVVTPEQLALLMDDAERGSNATISVDLESQTIRGPDGGTLHFDIDPARKHILLEGLDDIASTLKSDAMIGGFETRLAAERPWI
;
A
#
# COMPACT_ATOMS: atom_id res chain seq x y z
N MET A 1 3.17 11.84 6.31
CA MET A 1 2.13 11.16 5.50
C MET A 1 0.78 11.20 6.19
N ASP A 2 -0.33 10.82 5.50
CA ASP A 2 -1.64 10.79 6.15
C ASP A 2 -1.74 9.63 7.14
N LYS A 3 -2.39 9.89 8.29
CA LYS A 3 -2.67 8.85 9.29
C LYS A 3 -3.57 7.76 8.69
N PHE A 4 -3.34 6.53 9.13
CA PHE A 4 -4.17 5.39 8.78
C PHE A 4 -4.75 4.80 10.07
N SER A 5 -6.04 4.98 10.31
CA SER A 5 -6.76 4.35 11.44
C SER A 5 -7.75 3.33 10.91
N THR A 6 -8.76 3.81 10.20
CA THR A 6 -9.80 2.97 9.58
C THR A 6 -9.93 3.32 8.11
N LEU A 7 -10.06 2.32 7.26
CA LEU A 7 -10.29 2.47 5.83
C LEU A 7 -11.53 1.66 5.43
N THR A 8 -12.52 2.34 4.87
CA THR A 8 -13.69 1.68 4.27
C THR A 8 -13.78 2.05 2.81
N GLY A 9 -13.95 1.08 1.95
CA GLY A 9 -14.08 1.30 0.52
C GLY A 9 -14.22 0.01 -0.28
N VAL A 10 -14.47 0.19 -1.57
CA VAL A 10 -14.55 -0.93 -2.50
C VAL A 10 -13.18 -1.62 -2.59
N ALA A 11 -13.19 -2.94 -2.49
CA ALA A 11 -12.04 -3.80 -2.71
C ALA A 11 -12.06 -4.36 -4.14
N ALA A 12 -10.96 -4.17 -4.88
CA ALA A 12 -10.80 -4.71 -6.22
C ALA A 12 -10.13 -6.09 -6.17
N PRO A 13 -10.73 -7.14 -6.78
CA PRO A 13 -10.10 -8.45 -6.87
C PRO A 13 -9.02 -8.44 -7.96
N LEU A 14 -7.82 -8.87 -7.59
CA LEU A 14 -6.70 -9.02 -8.52
C LEU A 14 -6.04 -10.40 -8.30
N PRO A 15 -6.69 -11.51 -8.72
CA PRO A 15 -6.26 -12.89 -8.42
C PRO A 15 -5.04 -13.31 -9.25
N ILE A 16 -4.05 -12.42 -9.34
CA ILE A 16 -2.81 -12.64 -10.08
C ILE A 16 -1.69 -12.83 -9.07
N ILE A 17 -0.93 -13.89 -9.20
CA ILE A 17 0.28 -14.15 -8.40
C ILE A 17 1.50 -13.49 -9.05
N ASN A 18 2.53 -13.22 -8.24
CA ASN A 18 3.78 -12.63 -8.68
C ASN A 18 3.60 -11.29 -9.42
N ILE A 19 2.68 -10.45 -8.95
CA ILE A 19 2.57 -9.08 -9.47
C ILE A 19 3.86 -8.35 -9.14
N ASP A 20 4.67 -8.10 -10.16
CA ASP A 20 5.93 -7.43 -10.00
C ASP A 20 5.81 -5.90 -10.09
N THR A 21 6.87 -5.19 -9.72
CA THR A 21 6.88 -3.73 -9.71
C THR A 21 6.85 -3.12 -11.12
N ASP A 22 7.22 -3.85 -12.19
CA ASP A 22 7.05 -3.41 -13.58
C ASP A 22 5.58 -3.50 -14.00
N MET A 23 4.87 -4.54 -13.57
CA MET A 23 3.42 -4.64 -13.77
C MET A 23 2.69 -3.52 -13.04
N ILE A 24 3.09 -3.19 -11.80
CA ILE A 24 2.47 -2.11 -11.01
C ILE A 24 2.72 -0.75 -11.67
N ILE A 25 3.98 -0.46 -12.02
CA ILE A 25 4.37 0.76 -12.73
C ILE A 25 5.52 0.48 -13.69
N PRO A 26 5.26 0.52 -15.01
CA PRO A 26 6.28 0.25 -16.01
C PRO A 26 7.43 1.26 -15.99
N LYS A 27 8.62 0.80 -16.36
CA LYS A 27 9.89 1.54 -16.27
C LYS A 27 9.88 2.92 -16.96
N GLN A 28 9.08 3.12 -18.00
CA GLN A 28 8.99 4.39 -18.73
C GLN A 28 8.48 5.56 -17.85
N TYR A 29 7.76 5.26 -16.76
CA TYR A 29 7.21 6.23 -15.82
C TYR A 29 8.14 6.55 -14.64
N LEU A 30 9.30 5.89 -14.54
CA LEU A 30 10.22 6.05 -13.40
C LEU A 30 11.14 7.29 -13.49
N LYS A 31 10.97 8.12 -14.51
CA LYS A 31 11.80 9.31 -14.74
C LYS A 31 11.44 10.51 -13.84
N THR A 32 10.31 10.44 -13.15
CA THR A 32 9.83 11.52 -12.29
C THR A 32 10.24 11.31 -10.83
N ILE A 33 10.53 12.39 -10.14
CA ILE A 33 10.71 12.44 -8.68
C ILE A 33 9.42 12.90 -7.98
N LYS A 34 8.37 13.24 -8.73
CA LYS A 34 7.10 13.67 -8.18
C LYS A 34 6.28 12.44 -7.79
N ARG A 35 5.70 12.48 -6.60
CA ARG A 35 4.85 11.40 -6.05
C ARG A 35 3.41 11.44 -6.56
N THR A 36 3.05 12.44 -7.38
CA THR A 36 1.71 12.65 -7.92
C THR A 36 1.71 12.55 -9.44
N GLY A 37 0.57 12.18 -10.03
CA GLY A 37 0.41 11.98 -11.47
C GLY A 37 0.76 10.56 -11.93
N LEU A 38 1.11 9.65 -11.01
CA LEU A 38 1.47 8.27 -11.32
C LEU A 38 0.26 7.30 -11.30
N GLY A 39 -0.88 7.72 -10.74
CA GLY A 39 -2.09 6.89 -10.70
C GLY A 39 -2.62 6.52 -12.07
N SER A 40 -2.43 7.37 -13.09
CA SER A 40 -2.76 7.05 -14.47
C SER A 40 -1.87 5.94 -15.06
N ALA A 41 -0.63 5.81 -14.56
CA ALA A 41 0.32 4.81 -14.98
C ALA A 41 0.20 3.49 -14.21
N LEU A 42 -0.62 3.45 -13.14
CA LEU A 42 -0.84 2.24 -12.35
C LEU A 42 -1.38 1.12 -13.25
N PHE A 43 -0.68 -0.01 -13.28
CA PHE A 43 -1.01 -1.18 -14.14
C PHE A 43 -1.22 -0.81 -15.61
N SER A 44 -0.51 0.19 -16.14
CA SER A 44 -0.83 0.75 -17.47
C SER A 44 -0.77 -0.28 -18.60
N GLU A 45 0.13 -1.27 -18.55
CA GLU A 45 0.22 -2.34 -19.58
C GLU A 45 -0.96 -3.32 -19.52
N MET A 46 -1.69 -3.34 -18.40
CA MET A 46 -2.90 -4.16 -18.23
C MET A 46 -4.19 -3.34 -18.39
N ARG A 47 -4.11 -2.05 -18.03
CA ARG A 47 -5.26 -1.13 -18.05
C ARG A 47 -5.55 -0.55 -19.42
N TYR A 48 -4.55 -0.47 -20.28
CA TYR A 48 -4.69 0.16 -21.59
C TYR A 48 -4.27 -0.80 -22.69
N ASN A 49 -4.96 -0.72 -23.83
CA ASN A 49 -4.59 -1.37 -25.06
C ASN A 49 -3.47 -0.61 -25.76
N ASP A 50 -2.83 -1.21 -26.79
CA ASP A 50 -1.74 -0.61 -27.54
C ASP A 50 -2.12 0.72 -28.24
N ASP A 51 -3.40 0.92 -28.53
CA ASP A 51 -3.95 2.15 -29.11
C ASP A 51 -4.26 3.24 -28.07
N GLY A 52 -3.97 2.97 -26.77
CA GLY A 52 -4.20 3.87 -25.65
C GLY A 52 -5.63 3.88 -25.12
N THR A 53 -6.53 3.08 -25.66
CA THR A 53 -7.90 2.92 -25.12
C THR A 53 -7.87 2.08 -23.85
N GLU A 54 -8.84 2.31 -22.95
CA GLU A 54 -8.97 1.48 -21.74
C GLU A 54 -9.33 0.04 -22.10
N ASN A 55 -8.64 -0.93 -21.51
CA ASN A 55 -9.03 -2.33 -21.53
C ASN A 55 -10.22 -2.55 -20.57
N PRO A 56 -11.45 -2.82 -21.11
CA PRO A 56 -12.65 -2.95 -20.29
C PRO A 56 -12.65 -4.19 -19.39
N ASP A 57 -11.83 -5.17 -19.68
CA ASP A 57 -11.75 -6.43 -18.92
C ASP A 57 -10.89 -6.28 -17.66
N PHE A 58 -9.97 -5.29 -17.63
CA PHE A 58 -9.15 -5.08 -16.45
C PHE A 58 -9.98 -4.50 -15.28
N VAL A 59 -9.82 -5.11 -14.11
CA VAL A 59 -10.67 -4.86 -12.94
C VAL A 59 -10.81 -3.36 -12.59
N LEU A 60 -9.70 -2.61 -12.54
CA LEU A 60 -9.72 -1.20 -12.14
C LEU A 60 -10.36 -0.26 -13.20
N ASN A 61 -10.61 -0.73 -14.41
CA ASN A 61 -11.33 0.01 -15.44
C ASN A 61 -12.85 -0.23 -15.38
N LYS A 62 -13.29 -1.28 -14.68
CA LYS A 62 -14.71 -1.55 -14.49
C LYS A 62 -15.35 -0.49 -13.60
N PRO A 63 -16.56 0.02 -13.91
CA PRO A 63 -17.18 1.11 -13.16
C PRO A 63 -17.25 0.90 -11.64
N ALA A 64 -17.47 -0.34 -11.20
CA ALA A 64 -17.54 -0.70 -9.78
C ALA A 64 -16.22 -0.46 -9.02
N TYR A 65 -15.06 -0.56 -9.68
CA TYR A 65 -13.74 -0.56 -9.05
C TYR A 65 -12.87 0.65 -9.39
N ARG A 66 -13.36 1.60 -10.21
CA ARG A 66 -12.60 2.82 -10.57
C ARG A 66 -12.17 3.66 -9.37
N GLN A 67 -12.88 3.55 -8.26
CA GLN A 67 -12.59 4.25 -7.02
C GLN A 67 -12.25 3.27 -5.89
N ALA A 68 -11.72 2.09 -6.23
CA ALA A 68 -11.28 1.13 -5.24
C ALA A 68 -10.21 1.75 -4.33
N LYS A 69 -10.31 1.43 -3.04
CA LYS A 69 -9.34 1.83 -2.02
C LYS A 69 -8.49 0.67 -1.51
N ILE A 70 -8.93 -0.54 -1.81
CA ILE A 70 -8.33 -1.79 -1.35
C ILE A 70 -8.11 -2.68 -2.58
N ILE A 71 -6.97 -3.36 -2.63
CA ILE A 71 -6.71 -4.45 -3.58
C ILE A 71 -6.63 -5.75 -2.78
N VAL A 72 -7.34 -6.78 -3.24
CA VAL A 72 -7.17 -8.17 -2.79
C VAL A 72 -6.42 -8.89 -3.89
N ALA A 73 -5.17 -9.25 -3.66
CA ALA A 73 -4.25 -9.76 -4.67
C ALA A 73 -3.79 -11.19 -4.38
N GLY A 74 -3.33 -11.87 -5.44
CA GLY A 74 -2.67 -13.17 -5.31
C GLY A 74 -1.32 -13.08 -4.58
N ASP A 75 -0.68 -14.23 -4.43
CA ASP A 75 0.57 -14.39 -3.70
C ASP A 75 1.75 -13.60 -4.29
N ASN A 76 2.74 -13.25 -3.43
CA ASN A 76 4.01 -12.61 -3.80
C ASN A 76 3.84 -11.25 -4.52
N PHE A 77 3.01 -10.38 -3.92
CA PHE A 77 2.74 -9.05 -4.48
C PHE A 77 3.94 -8.10 -4.32
N GLY A 78 4.23 -7.33 -5.37
CA GLY A 78 5.30 -6.34 -5.38
C GLY A 78 6.70 -6.91 -5.55
N CYS A 79 6.82 -8.13 -6.12
CA CYS A 79 8.12 -8.75 -6.43
C CYS A 79 8.88 -7.95 -7.51
N GLY A 80 10.09 -8.40 -7.84
CA GLY A 80 10.95 -7.76 -8.84
C GLY A 80 11.83 -6.65 -8.25
N SER A 81 11.93 -5.52 -8.96
CA SER A 81 12.88 -4.45 -8.61
C SER A 81 12.43 -3.60 -7.44
N SER A 82 13.42 -3.07 -6.68
CA SER A 82 13.16 -2.10 -5.61
C SER A 82 12.74 -0.75 -6.18
N ARG A 83 11.42 -0.47 -6.23
CA ARG A 83 10.86 0.76 -6.78
C ARG A 83 9.86 1.39 -5.83
N GLU A 84 10.20 2.54 -5.29
CA GLU A 84 9.28 3.31 -4.46
C GLU A 84 8.12 3.91 -5.26
N HIS A 85 8.28 4.04 -6.58
CA HIS A 85 7.23 4.49 -7.50
C HIS A 85 6.01 3.56 -7.52
N ALA A 86 6.17 2.27 -7.21
CA ALA A 86 5.05 1.34 -7.17
C ALA A 86 4.04 1.69 -6.05
N PRO A 87 4.44 1.88 -4.79
CA PRO A 87 3.55 2.44 -3.75
C PRO A 87 3.01 3.84 -4.10
N TRP A 88 3.82 4.71 -4.74
CA TRP A 88 3.31 6.04 -5.15
C TRP A 88 2.19 5.95 -6.18
N ALA A 89 2.32 5.06 -7.17
CA ALA A 89 1.27 4.85 -8.17
C ALA A 89 -0.02 4.31 -7.56
N LEU A 90 0.08 3.35 -6.63
CA LEU A 90 -1.06 2.83 -5.88
C LEU A 90 -1.75 3.95 -5.10
N LEU A 91 -0.99 4.72 -4.33
CA LEU A 91 -1.51 5.80 -3.49
C LEU A 91 -2.16 6.91 -4.31
N ASP A 92 -1.53 7.34 -5.40
CA ASP A 92 -2.02 8.39 -6.28
C ASP A 92 -3.28 7.95 -7.05
N PHE A 93 -3.47 6.65 -7.28
CA PHE A 93 -4.72 6.09 -7.78
C PHE A 93 -5.84 6.08 -6.72
N GLY A 94 -5.48 6.07 -5.44
CA GLY A 94 -6.41 6.02 -4.30
C GLY A 94 -6.36 4.73 -3.48
N ILE A 95 -5.48 3.78 -3.82
CA ILE A 95 -5.31 2.52 -3.08
C ILE A 95 -4.50 2.80 -1.80
N ARG A 96 -5.10 2.52 -0.65
CA ARG A 96 -4.51 2.68 0.68
C ARG A 96 -4.24 1.37 1.41
N CYS A 97 -4.77 0.24 0.89
CA CYS A 97 -4.57 -1.08 1.46
C CYS A 97 -4.40 -2.12 0.36
N VAL A 98 -3.48 -3.05 0.57
CA VAL A 98 -3.29 -4.23 -0.28
C VAL A 98 -3.31 -5.47 0.62
N ILE A 99 -4.13 -6.46 0.28
CA ILE A 99 -4.28 -7.71 1.01
C ILE A 99 -3.78 -8.85 0.14
N SER A 100 -2.86 -9.66 0.64
CA SER A 100 -2.25 -10.79 -0.08
C SER A 100 -1.80 -11.87 0.91
N THR A 101 -1.46 -13.04 0.42
CA THR A 101 -0.83 -14.09 1.23
C THR A 101 0.65 -13.83 1.49
N SER A 102 1.33 -13.11 0.60
CA SER A 102 2.71 -12.66 0.81
C SER A 102 3.07 -11.43 -0.02
N PHE A 103 4.13 -10.77 0.36
CA PHE A 103 4.70 -9.60 -0.30
C PHE A 103 6.21 -9.73 -0.44
N ALA A 104 6.77 -9.11 -1.47
CA ALA A 104 8.22 -8.90 -1.51
C ALA A 104 8.67 -7.90 -0.43
N ASP A 105 9.75 -8.20 0.27
CA ASP A 105 10.21 -7.46 1.46
C ASP A 105 10.39 -5.95 1.22
N ILE A 106 10.99 -5.58 0.09
CA ILE A 106 11.26 -4.17 -0.22
C ILE A 106 9.95 -3.42 -0.48
N PHE A 107 9.03 -4.02 -1.27
CA PHE A 107 7.72 -3.44 -1.53
C PHE A 107 6.92 -3.28 -0.23
N TYR A 108 6.90 -4.32 0.61
CA TYR A 108 6.24 -4.32 1.91
C TYR A 108 6.72 -3.16 2.80
N ASN A 109 8.05 -2.96 2.89
CA ASN A 109 8.63 -1.87 3.65
C ASN A 109 8.29 -0.49 3.06
N ASN A 110 8.33 -0.35 1.73
CA ASN A 110 8.00 0.89 1.05
C ASN A 110 6.53 1.28 1.21
N CYS A 111 5.61 0.32 1.35
CA CYS A 111 4.21 0.60 1.65
C CYS A 111 4.06 1.40 2.94
N PHE A 112 4.69 0.97 4.04
CA PHE A 112 4.62 1.67 5.33
C PHE A 112 5.18 3.09 5.26
N LYS A 113 6.28 3.29 4.55
CA LYS A 113 6.90 4.62 4.36
C LYS A 113 6.01 5.59 3.61
N ASN A 114 5.07 5.09 2.82
CA ASN A 114 4.17 5.87 1.99
C ASN A 114 2.71 5.88 2.49
N GLY A 115 2.40 5.24 3.62
CA GLY A 115 1.05 5.27 4.20
C GLY A 115 0.07 4.30 3.57
N ILE A 116 0.56 3.24 2.94
CA ILE A 116 -0.22 2.09 2.48
C ILE A 116 -0.10 0.98 3.52
N LEU A 117 -1.21 0.34 3.86
CA LEU A 117 -1.24 -0.82 4.74
C LEU A 117 -1.21 -2.12 3.91
N PRO A 118 -0.08 -2.84 3.85
CA PRO A 118 -0.04 -4.19 3.33
C PRO A 118 -0.46 -5.18 4.43
N ILE A 119 -1.45 -6.03 4.16
CA ILE A 119 -1.95 -7.04 5.10
C ILE A 119 -1.64 -8.43 4.57
N VAL A 120 -0.98 -9.23 5.39
CA VAL A 120 -0.75 -10.65 5.13
C VAL A 120 -1.87 -11.45 5.77
N VAL A 121 -2.51 -12.33 4.98
CA VAL A 121 -3.59 -13.21 5.40
C VAL A 121 -3.29 -14.66 5.00
N THR A 122 -4.00 -15.62 5.61
CA THR A 122 -3.89 -17.02 5.18
C THR A 122 -4.54 -17.23 3.80
N PRO A 123 -4.21 -18.30 3.07
CA PRO A 123 -4.87 -18.64 1.81
C PRO A 123 -6.39 -18.76 1.93
N GLU A 124 -6.88 -19.33 3.03
CA GLU A 124 -8.32 -19.51 3.30
C GLU A 124 -8.99 -18.13 3.51
N GLN A 125 -8.35 -17.25 4.27
CA GLN A 125 -8.84 -15.87 4.47
C GLN A 125 -8.80 -15.08 3.15
N LEU A 126 -7.76 -15.26 2.34
CA LEU A 126 -7.67 -14.61 1.03
C LEU A 126 -8.80 -15.04 0.11
N ALA A 127 -9.15 -16.34 0.08
CA ALA A 127 -10.25 -16.83 -0.73
C ALA A 127 -11.59 -16.19 -0.35
N LEU A 128 -11.89 -16.05 0.95
CA LEU A 128 -13.09 -15.36 1.44
C LEU A 128 -13.12 -13.89 1.04
N LEU A 129 -11.99 -13.19 1.19
CA LEU A 129 -11.88 -11.77 0.81
C LEU A 129 -11.93 -11.57 -0.69
N MET A 130 -11.45 -12.53 -1.49
CA MET A 130 -11.55 -12.50 -2.95
C MET A 130 -13.00 -12.63 -3.41
N ASP A 131 -13.75 -13.59 -2.84
CA ASP A 131 -15.20 -13.75 -3.09
C ASP A 131 -15.96 -12.46 -2.73
N ASP A 132 -15.62 -11.84 -1.60
CA ASP A 132 -16.20 -10.56 -1.20
C ASP A 132 -15.85 -9.43 -2.18
N ALA A 133 -14.59 -9.38 -2.68
CA ALA A 133 -14.14 -8.39 -3.63
C ALA A 133 -14.79 -8.56 -5.02
N GLU A 134 -15.20 -9.75 -5.41
CA GLU A 134 -15.88 -10.01 -6.70
C GLU A 134 -17.32 -9.48 -6.77
N ARG A 135 -17.89 -8.98 -5.66
CA ARG A 135 -19.27 -8.48 -5.58
C ARG A 135 -19.49 -7.10 -6.25
N GLY A 136 -18.49 -6.58 -6.93
CA GLY A 136 -18.58 -5.32 -7.68
C GLY A 136 -18.82 -4.12 -6.76
N SER A 137 -19.86 -3.34 -7.02
CA SER A 137 -20.19 -2.17 -6.19
C SER A 137 -20.53 -2.50 -4.73
N ASN A 138 -20.85 -3.74 -4.42
CA ASN A 138 -21.14 -4.21 -3.07
C ASN A 138 -19.88 -4.77 -2.35
N ALA A 139 -18.74 -4.77 -3.01
CA ALA A 139 -17.45 -5.24 -2.47
C ALA A 139 -16.84 -4.28 -1.44
N THR A 140 -17.66 -3.72 -0.54
CA THR A 140 -17.18 -2.80 0.48
C THR A 140 -16.55 -3.56 1.63
N ILE A 141 -15.26 -3.36 1.82
CA ILE A 141 -14.48 -3.91 2.93
C ILE A 141 -14.09 -2.76 3.86
N SER A 142 -14.14 -3.01 5.17
CA SER A 142 -13.64 -2.10 6.19
C SER A 142 -12.45 -2.71 6.92
N VAL A 143 -11.35 -1.96 6.95
CA VAL A 143 -10.10 -2.34 7.63
C VAL A 143 -9.90 -1.38 8.80
N ASP A 144 -9.77 -1.91 10.01
CA ASP A 144 -9.47 -1.14 11.21
C ASP A 144 -8.07 -1.54 11.71
N LEU A 145 -7.15 -0.58 11.73
CA LEU A 145 -5.77 -0.82 12.11
C LEU A 145 -5.60 -0.91 13.63
N GLU A 146 -6.41 -0.19 14.41
CA GLU A 146 -6.31 -0.23 15.88
C GLU A 146 -6.70 -1.60 16.42
N SER A 147 -7.84 -2.12 15.97
CA SER A 147 -8.33 -3.45 16.36
C SER A 147 -7.73 -4.59 15.53
N GLN A 148 -6.97 -4.27 14.46
CA GLN A 148 -6.39 -5.23 13.52
C GLN A 148 -7.45 -6.17 12.92
N THR A 149 -8.54 -5.59 12.45
CA THR A 149 -9.68 -6.33 11.90
C THR A 149 -10.01 -5.93 10.48
N ILE A 150 -10.46 -6.91 9.70
CA ILE A 150 -11.05 -6.73 8.37
C ILE A 150 -12.49 -7.20 8.46
N ARG A 151 -13.44 -6.39 8.00
CA ARG A 151 -14.85 -6.74 7.91
C ARG A 151 -15.29 -6.75 6.46
N GLY A 152 -15.79 -7.89 6.02
CA GLY A 152 -16.42 -8.05 4.71
C GLY A 152 -17.84 -7.46 4.66
N PRO A 153 -18.44 -7.42 3.46
CA PRO A 153 -19.77 -6.86 3.24
C PRO A 153 -20.89 -7.61 4.01
N ASP A 154 -20.72 -8.88 4.30
CA ASP A 154 -21.67 -9.69 5.08
C ASP A 154 -21.46 -9.62 6.59
N GLY A 155 -20.55 -8.75 7.07
CA GLY A 155 -20.28 -8.55 8.48
C GLY A 155 -19.34 -9.56 9.12
N GLY A 156 -18.81 -10.52 8.37
CA GLY A 156 -17.72 -11.41 8.81
C GLY A 156 -16.51 -10.60 9.23
N THR A 157 -15.83 -11.01 10.31
CA THR A 157 -14.64 -10.32 10.82
C THR A 157 -13.45 -11.26 10.78
N LEU A 158 -12.36 -10.82 10.16
CA LEU A 158 -11.07 -11.50 10.15
C LEU A 158 -10.06 -10.65 10.95
N HIS A 159 -9.11 -11.31 11.58
CA HIS A 159 -8.00 -10.65 12.27
C HIS A 159 -6.72 -10.81 11.48
N PHE A 160 -5.86 -9.78 11.52
CA PHE A 160 -4.54 -9.81 10.94
C PHE A 160 -3.48 -9.33 11.93
N ASP A 161 -2.26 -9.80 11.75
CA ASP A 161 -1.12 -9.39 12.56
C ASP A 161 -0.30 -8.31 11.85
N ILE A 162 0.24 -7.39 12.64
CA ILE A 162 1.15 -6.34 12.18
C ILE A 162 2.18 -6.06 13.27
N ASP A 163 3.40 -5.79 12.86
CA ASP A 163 4.46 -5.34 13.77
C ASP A 163 4.05 -4.05 14.50
N PRO A 164 4.19 -3.98 15.84
CA PRO A 164 3.76 -2.83 16.64
C PRO A 164 4.39 -1.50 16.23
N ALA A 165 5.66 -1.50 15.80
CA ALA A 165 6.34 -0.27 15.36
C ALA A 165 5.77 0.22 14.04
N ARG A 166 5.48 -0.68 13.09
CA ARG A 166 4.84 -0.38 11.81
C ARG A 166 3.40 0.13 12.00
N LYS A 167 2.66 -0.51 12.91
CA LYS A 167 1.32 -0.05 13.31
C LYS A 167 1.37 1.39 13.84
N HIS A 168 2.30 1.69 14.73
CA HIS A 168 2.48 3.03 15.29
C HIS A 168 2.80 4.07 14.20
N ILE A 169 3.70 3.74 13.26
CA ILE A 169 4.07 4.59 12.13
C ILE A 169 2.84 4.99 11.31
N LEU A 170 1.99 4.03 10.94
CA LEU A 170 0.77 4.29 10.17
C LEU A 170 -0.27 5.09 10.97
N LEU A 171 -0.53 4.72 12.23
CA LEU A 171 -1.50 5.42 13.09
C LEU A 171 -1.13 6.89 13.29
N GLU A 172 0.16 7.18 13.47
CA GLU A 172 0.67 8.53 13.67
C GLU A 172 0.95 9.29 12.36
N GLY A 173 0.96 8.60 11.21
CA GLY A 173 1.28 9.19 9.91
C GLY A 173 2.74 9.63 9.80
N LEU A 174 3.67 8.88 10.39
CA LEU A 174 5.09 9.22 10.43
C LEU A 174 5.81 8.67 9.20
N ASP A 175 6.64 9.50 8.60
CA ASP A 175 7.71 9.05 7.69
C ASP A 175 9.05 8.95 8.46
N ASP A 176 10.11 8.54 7.76
CA ASP A 176 11.43 8.38 8.37
C ASP A 176 11.94 9.70 8.98
N ILE A 177 11.66 10.84 8.33
CA ILE A 177 12.06 12.18 8.81
C ILE A 177 11.25 12.57 10.05
N ALA A 178 9.93 12.45 10.00
CA ALA A 178 9.06 12.76 11.12
C ALA A 178 9.35 11.89 12.34
N SER A 179 9.71 10.61 12.13
CA SER A 179 10.14 9.70 13.18
C SER A 179 11.44 10.17 13.84
N THR A 180 12.43 10.61 13.06
CA THR A 180 13.70 11.14 13.57
C THR A 180 13.48 12.45 14.33
N LEU A 181 12.63 13.35 13.82
CA LEU A 181 12.32 14.63 14.46
C LEU A 181 11.67 14.48 15.86
N LYS A 182 11.01 13.36 16.14
CA LYS A 182 10.54 13.09 17.51
C LYS A 182 11.69 12.95 18.53
N SER A 183 12.89 12.67 18.09
CA SER A 183 14.10 12.54 18.92
C SER A 183 14.99 13.78 18.87
N ASP A 184 14.55 14.91 18.28
CA ASP A 184 15.33 16.12 18.04
C ASP A 184 16.04 16.64 19.31
N ALA A 185 15.33 16.72 20.43
CA ALA A 185 15.92 17.15 21.69
C ALA A 185 17.05 16.23 22.20
N MET A 186 16.92 14.91 21.98
CA MET A 186 17.97 13.95 22.36
C MET A 186 19.18 14.06 21.42
N ILE A 187 18.93 14.25 20.12
CA ILE A 187 19.97 14.42 19.11
C ILE A 187 20.75 15.70 19.42
N GLY A 188 20.07 16.84 19.61
CA GLY A 188 20.72 18.11 19.93
C GLY A 188 21.50 18.08 21.25
N GLY A 189 21.00 17.38 22.27
CA GLY A 189 21.72 17.15 23.51
C GLY A 189 23.00 16.31 23.32
N PHE A 190 22.93 15.29 22.45
CA PHE A 190 24.10 14.49 22.10
C PHE A 190 25.14 15.30 21.32
N GLU A 191 24.71 16.06 20.32
CA GLU A 191 25.60 16.91 19.48
C GLU A 191 26.30 17.98 20.33
N THR A 192 25.58 18.63 21.24
CA THR A 192 26.15 19.63 22.15
C THR A 192 27.23 19.01 23.04
N ARG A 193 26.98 17.83 23.60
CA ARG A 193 27.97 17.10 24.41
C ARG A 193 29.16 16.68 23.55
N LEU A 194 28.94 16.15 22.36
CA LEU A 194 30.00 15.73 21.46
C LEU A 194 30.90 16.89 21.04
N ALA A 195 30.34 18.06 20.72
CA ALA A 195 31.08 19.26 20.38
C ALA A 195 31.95 19.75 21.57
N ALA A 196 31.47 19.59 22.80
CA ALA A 196 32.27 19.94 24.00
C ALA A 196 33.40 18.94 24.28
N GLU A 197 33.16 17.64 24.11
CA GLU A 197 34.14 16.57 24.37
C GLU A 197 35.14 16.43 23.20
N ARG A 198 34.75 16.75 21.98
CA ARG A 198 35.57 16.56 20.77
C ARG A 198 35.45 17.76 19.83
N PRO A 199 35.97 18.95 20.23
CA PRO A 199 35.80 20.21 19.49
C PRO A 199 36.50 20.23 18.12
N TRP A 200 37.25 19.17 17.78
CA TRP A 200 37.97 19.01 16.50
C TRP A 200 37.19 18.17 15.47
N ILE A 201 35.98 17.65 15.77
CA ILE A 201 35.07 17.02 14.87
C ILE A 201 34.02 18.05 14.43
#